data_23fe9b0364a98af99f152b6d3b8c9448
#
_entry.id   23fe9b0364a98af99f152b6d3b8c9448
#
_cell.length_a   1.000
_cell.length_b   1.000
_cell.length_c   1.000
_cell.angle_alpha   90.00
_cell.angle_beta   90.00
_cell.angle_gamma   90.00
#
_symmetry.space_group_name_H-M   'P 1'
#
loop_
_entity.id
_entity.type
_entity.pdbx_description
1 polymer ?
#
loop_
_entity_poly.entity_id
_entity_poly.type
_entity_poly.pdbx_seq_one_letter_code
_entity_poly.pdbx_strand_id
1 'polypeptide(L)'
;MSLTLAIDTSTDVRVGLAADGAVLASSAVTDPRAHAEQLMPLIDRTLADADRRLADVTQIVVGVGPGPFTGLRVGVVTAHTLGFVLGVPVRGVCSLDAGAAGHEAAGEFVVVSDARRREVYWARYAADGHRLAGPFVTPASELPDLPVTGPGAALAGGESTPLDGGLLALASPELPDMGLSPLYLRRPDAEVPTTRKSTLLQPRLAPGLAR
;
A
#
# COMPACT_ATOMS: atom_id res chain seq x y z
N MET A 1 -25.76 -8.48 -3.59
CA MET A 1 -24.51 -8.87 -2.92
C MET A 1 -23.43 -7.89 -3.34
N SER A 2 -22.77 -7.23 -2.40
CA SER A 2 -21.65 -6.32 -2.72
C SER A 2 -20.34 -7.08 -2.50
N LEU A 3 -19.53 -7.28 -3.56
CA LEU A 3 -18.20 -7.87 -3.48
C LEU A 3 -17.16 -6.76 -3.61
N THR A 4 -16.41 -6.53 -2.54
CA THR A 4 -15.33 -5.54 -2.48
C THR A 4 -14.00 -6.21 -2.75
N LEU A 5 -13.26 -5.71 -3.75
CA LEU A 5 -11.85 -6.03 -3.96
C LEU A 5 -11.00 -4.92 -3.33
N ALA A 6 -10.11 -5.28 -2.41
CA ALA A 6 -9.12 -4.37 -1.83
C ALA A 6 -7.74 -4.64 -2.40
N ILE A 7 -7.00 -3.57 -2.65
CA ILE A 7 -5.61 -3.58 -3.14
C ILE A 7 -4.80 -2.62 -2.28
N ASP A 8 -3.67 -3.06 -1.73
CA ASP A 8 -2.69 -2.18 -1.11
C ASP A 8 -1.27 -2.56 -1.54
N THR A 9 -0.50 -1.56 -1.94
CA THR A 9 0.89 -1.70 -2.39
C THR A 9 1.81 -0.68 -1.70
N SER A 10 1.39 -0.20 -0.53
CA SER A 10 2.12 0.79 0.25
C SER A 10 3.33 0.21 0.98
N THR A 11 3.35 -1.08 1.24
CA THR A 11 4.47 -1.81 1.85
C THR A 11 4.93 -2.97 0.97
N ASP A 12 4.17 -3.99 0.91
CA ASP A 12 4.24 -5.16 0.03
C ASP A 12 2.95 -5.25 -0.79
N VAL A 13 2.69 -6.34 -1.51
CA VAL A 13 1.44 -6.48 -2.26
C VAL A 13 0.41 -7.19 -1.41
N ARG A 14 -0.71 -6.52 -1.13
CA ARG A 14 -1.85 -7.05 -0.38
C ARG A 14 -3.11 -6.98 -1.23
N VAL A 15 -3.84 -8.06 -1.27
CA VAL A 15 -5.13 -8.17 -1.96
C VAL A 15 -6.10 -8.87 -1.03
N GLY A 16 -7.33 -8.40 -1.00
CA GLY A 16 -8.38 -9.02 -0.20
C GLY A 16 -9.75 -8.89 -0.83
N LEU A 17 -10.63 -9.75 -0.40
CA LEU A 17 -12.04 -9.77 -0.81
C LEU A 17 -12.92 -9.81 0.44
N ALA A 18 -13.96 -9.01 0.44
CA ALA A 18 -15.01 -9.05 1.45
C ALA A 18 -16.39 -8.91 0.80
N ALA A 19 -17.36 -9.59 1.37
CA ALA A 19 -18.76 -9.46 1.02
C ALA A 19 -19.63 -9.72 2.23
N ASP A 20 -20.80 -9.08 2.29
CA ASP A 20 -21.83 -9.31 3.30
C ASP A 20 -21.32 -9.27 4.75
N GLY A 21 -20.38 -8.36 5.03
CA GLY A 21 -19.80 -8.19 6.37
C GLY A 21 -18.76 -9.23 6.77
N ALA A 22 -18.22 -10.01 5.83
CA ALA A 22 -17.21 -11.02 6.09
C ALA A 22 -16.04 -10.93 5.09
N VAL A 23 -14.82 -11.22 5.57
CA VAL A 23 -13.65 -11.45 4.72
C VAL A 23 -13.81 -12.81 4.04
N LEU A 24 -13.72 -12.83 2.71
CA LEU A 24 -13.79 -14.06 1.91
C LEU A 24 -12.39 -14.65 1.64
N ALA A 25 -11.42 -13.79 1.33
CA ALA A 25 -10.04 -14.18 1.09
C ALA A 25 -9.10 -13.01 1.37
N SER A 26 -7.86 -13.31 1.76
CA SER A 26 -6.78 -12.35 1.90
C SER A 26 -5.47 -13.00 1.47
N SER A 27 -4.71 -12.33 0.61
CA SER A 27 -3.47 -12.83 0.04
C SER A 27 -2.39 -11.76 0.02
N ALA A 28 -1.14 -12.20 0.10
CA ALA A 28 0.01 -11.32 0.13
C ALA A 28 1.19 -11.85 -0.69
N VAL A 29 2.00 -10.91 -1.19
CA VAL A 29 3.35 -11.16 -1.71
C VAL A 29 4.30 -10.19 -1.02
N THR A 30 5.26 -10.72 -0.29
CA THR A 30 6.19 -9.95 0.54
C THR A 30 7.46 -9.49 -0.19
N ASP A 31 7.57 -9.73 -1.50
CA ASP A 31 8.69 -9.24 -2.30
C ASP A 31 8.45 -7.79 -2.77
N PRO A 32 9.13 -6.79 -2.18
CA PRO A 32 8.91 -5.38 -2.53
C PRO A 32 9.41 -5.00 -3.93
N ARG A 33 10.04 -5.90 -4.67
CA ARG A 33 10.52 -5.65 -6.03
C ARG A 33 9.56 -6.13 -7.10
N ALA A 34 8.56 -6.92 -6.72
CA ALA A 34 7.66 -7.59 -7.65
C ALA A 34 6.24 -6.99 -7.70
N HIS A 35 6.03 -5.76 -7.22
CA HIS A 35 4.69 -5.16 -7.12
C HIS A 35 3.92 -5.20 -8.45
N ALA A 36 4.53 -4.74 -9.55
CA ALA A 36 3.86 -4.68 -10.84
C ALA A 36 3.61 -6.06 -11.46
N GLU A 37 4.55 -6.99 -11.27
CA GLU A 37 4.51 -8.32 -11.87
C GLU A 37 3.59 -9.27 -11.12
N GLN A 38 3.47 -9.09 -9.81
CA GLN A 38 2.74 -10.00 -8.93
C GLN A 38 1.31 -9.56 -8.61
N LEU A 39 0.96 -8.29 -8.81
CA LEU A 39 -0.35 -7.78 -8.39
C LEU A 39 -1.51 -8.47 -9.12
N MET A 40 -1.49 -8.56 -10.46
CA MET A 40 -2.58 -9.22 -11.19
C MET A 40 -2.66 -10.72 -10.89
N PRO A 41 -1.55 -11.50 -10.91
CA PRO A 41 -1.57 -12.89 -10.47
C PRO A 41 -2.11 -13.08 -9.05
N LEU A 42 -1.81 -12.14 -8.13
CA LEU A 42 -2.32 -12.21 -6.76
C LEU A 42 -3.83 -11.94 -6.71
N ILE A 43 -4.33 -10.99 -7.49
CA ILE A 43 -5.78 -10.73 -7.61
C ILE A 43 -6.49 -11.98 -8.13
N ASP A 44 -6.00 -12.58 -9.20
CA ASP A 44 -6.59 -13.80 -9.78
C ASP A 44 -6.62 -14.95 -8.77
N ARG A 45 -5.53 -15.16 -8.02
CA ARG A 45 -5.47 -16.18 -6.98
C ARG A 45 -6.45 -15.88 -5.84
N THR A 46 -6.50 -14.63 -5.36
CA THR A 46 -7.40 -14.25 -4.26
C THR A 46 -8.88 -14.43 -4.64
N LEU A 47 -9.22 -14.16 -5.90
CA LEU A 47 -10.56 -14.39 -6.43
C LEU A 47 -10.86 -15.89 -6.51
N ALA A 48 -9.92 -16.70 -6.99
CA ALA A 48 -10.07 -18.15 -7.06
C ALA A 48 -10.23 -18.79 -5.68
N ASP A 49 -9.45 -18.35 -4.70
CA ASP A 49 -9.53 -18.82 -3.30
C ASP A 49 -10.92 -18.54 -2.68
N ALA A 50 -11.62 -17.52 -3.15
CA ALA A 50 -12.97 -17.16 -2.72
C ALA A 50 -14.09 -17.75 -3.61
N ASP A 51 -13.75 -18.56 -4.63
CA ASP A 51 -14.68 -19.04 -5.66
C ASP A 51 -15.45 -17.87 -6.32
N ARG A 52 -14.71 -16.83 -6.72
CA ARG A 52 -15.21 -15.62 -7.39
C ARG A 52 -14.42 -15.32 -8.67
N ARG A 53 -15.03 -14.56 -9.56
CA ARG A 53 -14.40 -14.06 -10.78
C ARG A 53 -14.26 -12.54 -10.70
N LEU A 54 -13.35 -12.00 -11.47
CA LEU A 54 -13.15 -10.54 -11.52
C LEU A 54 -14.44 -9.79 -11.92
N ALA A 55 -15.26 -10.38 -12.79
CA ALA A 55 -16.55 -9.82 -13.20
C ALA A 55 -17.61 -9.78 -12.08
N ASP A 56 -17.40 -10.49 -10.98
CA ASP A 56 -18.31 -10.50 -9.83
C ASP A 56 -18.03 -9.32 -8.85
N VAL A 57 -16.87 -8.63 -9.02
CA VAL A 57 -16.50 -7.47 -8.22
C VAL A 57 -17.45 -6.32 -8.48
N THR A 58 -17.99 -5.72 -7.41
CA THR A 58 -18.94 -4.60 -7.50
C THR A 58 -18.37 -3.27 -7.03
N GLN A 59 -17.23 -3.28 -6.35
CA GLN A 59 -16.46 -2.09 -5.96
C GLN A 59 -15.00 -2.43 -5.70
N ILE A 60 -14.14 -1.45 -5.84
CA ILE A 60 -12.72 -1.58 -5.55
C ILE A 60 -12.33 -0.55 -4.52
N VAL A 61 -11.52 -0.96 -3.54
CA VAL A 61 -10.86 -0.06 -2.61
C VAL A 61 -9.35 -0.19 -2.78
N VAL A 62 -8.64 0.94 -2.73
CA VAL A 62 -7.18 0.94 -2.86
C VAL A 62 -6.53 1.78 -1.76
N GLY A 63 -5.51 1.22 -1.12
CA GLY A 63 -4.63 1.98 -0.25
C GLY A 63 -3.82 2.99 -1.07
N VAL A 64 -4.04 4.28 -0.80
CA VAL A 64 -3.32 5.36 -1.49
C VAL A 64 -2.03 5.76 -0.79
N GLY A 65 -1.65 5.05 0.27
CA GLY A 65 -0.47 5.33 1.10
C GLY A 65 -0.81 5.90 2.47
N PRO A 66 0.20 6.40 3.17
CA PRO A 66 1.56 6.71 2.69
C PRO A 66 2.41 5.47 2.40
N GLY A 67 3.40 5.63 1.51
CA GLY A 67 4.27 4.53 1.11
C GLY A 67 5.26 4.91 0.00
N PRO A 68 6.07 3.95 -0.49
CA PRO A 68 7.03 4.16 -1.57
C PRO A 68 6.36 4.58 -2.87
N PHE A 69 6.94 5.57 -3.53
CA PHE A 69 6.42 6.20 -4.74
C PHE A 69 6.01 5.22 -5.86
N THR A 70 6.85 4.23 -6.16
CA THR A 70 6.58 3.25 -7.21
C THR A 70 5.47 2.30 -6.82
N GLY A 71 5.51 1.78 -5.57
CA GLY A 71 4.49 0.86 -5.07
C GLY A 71 3.10 1.47 -5.13
N LEU A 72 2.92 2.66 -4.56
CA LEU A 72 1.62 3.35 -4.54
C LEU A 72 1.02 3.52 -5.95
N ARG A 73 1.85 3.88 -6.92
CA ARG A 73 1.38 4.03 -8.31
C ARG A 73 0.89 2.73 -8.91
N VAL A 74 1.57 1.63 -8.65
CA VAL A 74 1.16 0.32 -9.16
C VAL A 74 -0.25 -0.02 -8.67
N GLY A 75 -0.50 0.07 -7.37
CA GLY A 75 -1.82 -0.21 -6.78
C GLY A 75 -2.90 0.71 -7.31
N VAL A 76 -2.68 2.03 -7.23
CA VAL A 76 -3.67 3.03 -7.63
C VAL A 76 -4.02 2.93 -9.12
N VAL A 77 -3.02 2.79 -9.99
CA VAL A 77 -3.27 2.68 -11.44
C VAL A 77 -3.99 1.38 -11.77
N THR A 78 -3.62 0.27 -11.14
CA THR A 78 -4.31 -1.03 -11.31
C THR A 78 -5.76 -0.93 -10.86
N ALA A 79 -6.02 -0.41 -9.66
CA ALA A 79 -7.39 -0.24 -9.16
C ALA A 79 -8.24 0.64 -10.08
N HIS A 80 -7.69 1.78 -10.53
CA HIS A 80 -8.38 2.68 -11.44
C HIS A 80 -8.67 2.02 -12.79
N THR A 81 -7.71 1.27 -13.33
CA THR A 81 -7.89 0.56 -14.62
C THR A 81 -8.94 -0.53 -14.50
N LEU A 82 -8.90 -1.33 -13.45
CA LEU A 82 -9.90 -2.37 -13.20
C LEU A 82 -11.30 -1.76 -13.00
N GLY A 83 -11.40 -0.69 -12.22
CA GLY A 83 -12.67 0.02 -12.03
C GLY A 83 -13.26 0.55 -13.34
N PHE A 84 -12.42 1.10 -14.21
CA PHE A 84 -12.83 1.55 -15.54
C PHE A 84 -13.32 0.39 -16.43
N VAL A 85 -12.56 -0.71 -16.47
CA VAL A 85 -12.90 -1.88 -17.30
C VAL A 85 -14.18 -2.58 -16.81
N LEU A 86 -14.36 -2.68 -15.49
CA LEU A 86 -15.51 -3.34 -14.89
C LEU A 86 -16.74 -2.41 -14.76
N GLY A 87 -16.56 -1.11 -14.93
CA GLY A 87 -17.62 -0.13 -14.72
C GLY A 87 -18.05 -0.01 -13.25
N VAL A 88 -17.14 -0.25 -12.29
CA VAL A 88 -17.43 -0.23 -10.86
C VAL A 88 -16.74 0.95 -10.16
N PRO A 89 -17.30 1.44 -9.04
CA PRO A 89 -16.68 2.52 -8.27
C PRO A 89 -15.35 2.09 -7.67
N VAL A 90 -14.40 3.05 -7.61
CA VAL A 90 -13.10 2.90 -6.97
C VAL A 90 -12.97 3.97 -5.89
N ARG A 91 -12.58 3.56 -4.67
CA ARG A 91 -12.29 4.46 -3.55
C ARG A 91 -10.85 4.33 -3.11
N GLY A 92 -10.23 5.44 -2.77
CA GLY A 92 -8.91 5.48 -2.14
C GLY A 92 -9.03 5.67 -0.64
N VAL A 93 -8.26 4.93 0.14
CA VAL A 93 -8.21 5.05 1.60
C VAL A 93 -6.76 5.14 2.08
N CYS A 94 -6.56 5.71 3.27
CA CYS A 94 -5.22 5.73 3.84
C CYS A 94 -4.80 4.30 4.21
N SER A 95 -3.62 3.87 3.75
CA SER A 95 -3.11 2.51 4.02
C SER A 95 -2.91 2.22 5.51
N LEU A 96 -2.61 3.25 6.33
CA LEU A 96 -2.48 3.08 7.77
C LEU A 96 -3.83 2.78 8.45
N ASP A 97 -4.94 3.25 7.88
CA ASP A 97 -6.29 2.97 8.40
C ASP A 97 -6.61 1.47 8.30
N ALA A 98 -6.09 0.78 7.28
CA ALA A 98 -6.18 -0.68 7.18
C ALA A 98 -5.48 -1.40 8.35
N GLY A 99 -4.35 -0.86 8.80
CA GLY A 99 -3.64 -1.38 9.98
C GLY A 99 -4.40 -1.13 11.28
N ALA A 100 -5.18 -0.06 11.36
CA ALA A 100 -6.02 0.24 12.52
C ALA A 100 -7.28 -0.62 12.58
N ALA A 101 -7.91 -0.89 11.43
CA ALA A 101 -9.17 -1.64 11.34
C ALA A 101 -9.10 -3.08 11.90
N GLY A 102 -7.90 -3.68 11.92
CA GLY A 102 -7.69 -5.03 12.47
C GLY A 102 -7.10 -5.05 13.89
N HIS A 103 -6.94 -3.89 14.54
CA HIS A 103 -6.26 -3.81 15.83
C HIS A 103 -7.24 -3.59 16.97
N GLU A 104 -7.23 -4.49 17.94
CA GLU A 104 -7.97 -4.32 19.19
C GLU A 104 -7.09 -3.57 20.20
N ALA A 105 -7.54 -2.41 20.64
CA ALA A 105 -6.81 -1.56 21.58
C ALA A 105 -7.67 -1.16 22.78
N ALA A 106 -7.05 -1.08 23.97
CA ALA A 106 -7.70 -0.60 25.18
C ALA A 106 -7.79 0.94 25.27
N GLY A 107 -7.07 1.63 24.37
CA GLY A 107 -6.98 3.11 24.35
C GLY A 107 -6.41 3.60 23.02
N GLU A 108 -5.91 4.82 23.00
CA GLU A 108 -5.25 5.38 21.82
C GLU A 108 -3.99 4.58 21.45
N PHE A 109 -3.71 4.47 20.17
CA PHE A 109 -2.54 3.77 19.63
C PHE A 109 -2.03 4.44 18.35
N VAL A 110 -0.87 3.99 17.90
CA VAL A 110 -0.22 4.48 16.67
C VAL A 110 -0.03 3.33 15.70
N VAL A 111 -0.44 3.53 14.44
CA VAL A 111 -0.09 2.62 13.34
C VAL A 111 1.09 3.21 12.59
N VAL A 112 2.12 2.39 12.34
CA VAL A 112 3.34 2.81 11.67
C VAL A 112 3.71 1.92 10.49
N SER A 113 4.32 2.53 9.48
CA SER A 113 4.99 1.82 8.37
C SER A 113 6.36 2.45 8.09
N ASP A 114 7.27 1.69 7.48
CA ASP A 114 8.64 2.12 7.20
C ASP A 114 8.66 3.23 6.13
N ALA A 115 9.14 4.42 6.47
CA ALA A 115 9.36 5.53 5.55
C ALA A 115 10.80 5.57 5.01
N ARG A 116 11.64 4.56 5.29
CA ARG A 116 13.07 4.50 5.02
C ARG A 116 13.87 5.56 5.81
N ARG A 117 15.20 5.48 5.76
CA ARG A 117 16.12 6.45 6.39
C ARG A 117 15.90 6.66 7.88
N ARG A 118 15.47 5.61 8.61
CA ARG A 118 15.15 5.63 10.05
C ARG A 118 13.93 6.51 10.41
N GLU A 119 13.07 6.82 9.42
CA GLU A 119 11.79 7.48 9.63
C GLU A 119 10.65 6.49 9.45
N VAL A 120 9.50 6.85 10.00
CA VAL A 120 8.27 6.09 9.87
C VAL A 120 7.14 6.98 9.37
N TYR A 121 6.27 6.42 8.53
CA TYR A 121 4.94 6.96 8.32
C TYR A 121 4.08 6.51 9.48
N TRP A 122 3.30 7.40 10.06
CA TRP A 122 2.46 7.05 11.19
C TRP A 122 1.19 7.90 11.28
N ALA A 123 0.18 7.34 11.93
CA ALA A 123 -1.03 8.05 12.31
C ALA A 123 -1.51 7.56 13.67
N ARG A 124 -2.22 8.44 14.41
CA ARG A 124 -2.77 8.16 15.73
C ARG A 124 -4.25 7.84 15.61
N TYR A 125 -4.67 6.83 16.37
CA TYR A 125 -6.01 6.29 16.34
C TYR A 125 -6.61 6.22 17.74
N ALA A 126 -7.93 6.35 17.83
CA ALA A 126 -8.70 6.01 19.02
C ALA A 126 -8.83 4.48 19.17
N ALA A 127 -9.28 4.01 20.32
CA ALA A 127 -9.46 2.59 20.59
C ALA A 127 -10.37 1.87 19.60
N ASP A 128 -11.34 2.59 19.01
CA ASP A 128 -12.27 2.09 18.00
C ASP A 128 -11.71 2.08 16.57
N GLY A 129 -10.43 2.44 16.39
CA GLY A 129 -9.77 2.51 15.09
C GLY A 129 -10.02 3.80 14.30
N HIS A 130 -10.75 4.78 14.87
CA HIS A 130 -10.92 6.08 14.21
C HIS A 130 -9.63 6.90 14.24
N ARG A 131 -9.21 7.44 13.09
CA ARG A 131 -7.98 8.24 12.99
C ARG A 131 -8.16 9.61 13.63
N LEU A 132 -7.34 9.90 14.65
CA LEU A 132 -7.34 11.15 15.39
C LEU A 132 -6.37 12.19 14.80
N ALA A 133 -5.24 11.74 14.25
CA ALA A 133 -4.22 12.62 13.69
C ALA A 133 -3.34 11.91 12.65
N GLY A 134 -2.80 12.67 11.70
CA GLY A 134 -1.93 12.16 10.64
C GLY A 134 -2.67 11.91 9.33
N PRO A 135 -2.00 11.24 8.37
CA PRO A 135 -0.67 10.62 8.54
C PRO A 135 0.48 11.63 8.51
N PHE A 136 1.56 11.29 9.22
CA PHE A 136 2.79 12.06 9.33
C PHE A 136 4.01 11.24 8.89
N VAL A 137 5.17 11.90 8.79
CA VAL A 137 6.48 11.26 8.63
C VAL A 137 7.47 11.91 9.58
N THR A 138 8.07 11.13 10.47
CA THR A 138 9.08 11.57 11.45
C THR A 138 10.06 10.44 11.77
N PRO A 139 11.20 10.74 12.42
CA PRO A 139 12.00 9.70 13.08
C PRO A 139 11.14 8.89 14.06
N ALA A 140 11.42 7.58 14.15
CA ALA A 140 10.69 6.71 15.09
C ALA A 140 10.82 7.15 16.57
N SER A 141 11.91 7.84 16.91
CA SER A 141 12.13 8.41 18.25
C SER A 141 11.23 9.59 18.62
N GLU A 142 10.50 10.15 17.65
CA GLU A 142 9.58 11.27 17.85
C GLU A 142 8.11 10.83 17.92
N LEU A 143 7.85 9.51 17.90
CA LEU A 143 6.50 9.00 18.08
C LEU A 143 5.97 9.33 19.48
N PRO A 144 4.65 9.56 19.62
CA PRO A 144 4.04 9.71 20.93
C PRO A 144 4.23 8.42 21.76
N ASP A 145 4.28 8.56 23.09
CA ASP A 145 4.38 7.44 24.03
C ASP A 145 3.03 6.71 24.13
N LEU A 146 2.73 5.91 23.11
CA LEU A 146 1.51 5.13 22.93
C LEU A 146 1.86 3.75 22.42
N PRO A 147 0.98 2.75 22.59
CA PRO A 147 1.13 1.45 21.93
C PRO A 147 1.29 1.62 20.42
N VAL A 148 2.25 0.88 19.82
CA VAL A 148 2.59 0.96 18.42
C VAL A 148 2.27 -0.36 17.74
N THR A 149 1.59 -0.31 16.59
CA THR A 149 1.29 -1.46 15.72
C THR A 149 1.59 -1.13 14.26
N GLY A 150 1.38 -2.08 13.37
CA GLY A 150 1.55 -1.92 11.92
C GLY A 150 2.87 -2.48 11.40
N PRO A 151 3.09 -2.45 10.07
CA PRO A 151 4.22 -3.12 9.43
C PRO A 151 5.60 -2.54 9.80
N GLY A 152 5.65 -1.31 10.30
CA GLY A 152 6.86 -0.63 10.76
C GLY A 152 7.08 -0.65 12.27
N ALA A 153 6.24 -1.31 13.06
CA ALA A 153 6.27 -1.24 14.53
C ALA A 153 7.62 -1.66 15.14
N ALA A 154 8.34 -2.59 14.52
CA ALA A 154 9.67 -2.99 14.98
C ALA A 154 10.70 -1.83 14.99
N LEU A 155 10.52 -0.81 14.13
CA LEU A 155 11.38 0.38 14.13
C LEU A 155 11.18 1.27 15.36
N ALA A 156 10.05 1.10 16.06
CA ALA A 156 9.68 1.79 17.28
C ALA A 156 9.68 0.88 18.52
N GLY A 157 10.28 -0.32 18.43
CA GLY A 157 10.37 -1.28 19.54
C GLY A 157 9.13 -2.12 19.78
N GLY A 158 8.13 -2.06 18.90
CA GLY A 158 6.93 -2.89 18.92
C GLY A 158 7.04 -4.16 18.04
N GLU A 159 6.00 -4.97 18.02
CA GLU A 159 5.88 -6.13 17.14
C GLU A 159 5.22 -5.72 15.83
N SER A 160 5.87 -6.08 14.69
CA SER A 160 5.34 -5.75 13.37
C SER A 160 4.11 -6.57 13.01
N THR A 161 3.03 -5.88 12.69
CA THR A 161 1.78 -6.47 12.22
C THR A 161 1.58 -6.06 10.75
N PRO A 162 1.59 -7.00 9.81
CA PRO A 162 1.40 -6.67 8.41
C PRO A 162 -0.01 -6.13 8.14
N LEU A 163 -0.14 -5.30 7.10
CA LEU A 163 -1.47 -4.91 6.60
C LEU A 163 -2.20 -6.15 6.05
N ASP A 164 -3.51 -6.17 6.20
CA ASP A 164 -4.36 -7.25 5.68
C ASP A 164 -5.35 -6.71 4.65
N GLY A 165 -5.31 -7.29 3.43
CA GLY A 165 -6.20 -6.88 2.33
C GLY A 165 -7.66 -7.21 2.59
N GLY A 166 -7.94 -8.32 3.26
CA GLY A 166 -9.30 -8.73 3.62
C GLY A 166 -9.93 -7.77 4.64
N LEU A 167 -9.16 -7.40 5.68
CA LEU A 167 -9.61 -6.39 6.65
C LEU A 167 -9.79 -5.02 6.00
N LEU A 168 -8.90 -4.63 5.06
CA LEU A 168 -9.09 -3.41 4.28
C LEU A 168 -10.40 -3.45 3.48
N ALA A 169 -10.70 -4.57 2.81
CA ALA A 169 -11.93 -4.73 2.06
C ALA A 169 -13.17 -4.62 2.97
N LEU A 170 -13.11 -5.29 4.12
CA LEU A 170 -14.20 -5.33 5.11
C LEU A 170 -14.46 -3.96 5.73
N ALA A 171 -13.41 -3.27 6.17
CA ALA A 171 -13.52 -1.98 6.84
C ALA A 171 -13.78 -0.81 5.88
N SER A 172 -13.56 -0.99 4.59
CA SER A 172 -13.59 0.10 3.61
C SER A 172 -14.85 0.97 3.62
N PRO A 173 -16.07 0.49 3.94
CA PRO A 173 -17.26 1.36 3.97
C PRO A 173 -17.18 2.46 5.02
N GLU A 174 -16.50 2.20 6.14
CA GLU A 174 -16.39 3.11 7.29
C GLU A 174 -15.14 4.01 7.20
N LEU A 175 -14.18 3.69 6.32
CA LEU A 175 -12.96 4.46 6.18
C LEU A 175 -13.18 5.74 5.37
N PRO A 176 -12.48 6.86 5.71
CA PRO A 176 -12.54 8.09 4.95
C PRO A 176 -12.08 7.91 3.50
N ASP A 177 -12.83 8.45 2.55
CA ASP A 177 -12.39 8.52 1.15
C ASP A 177 -11.32 9.59 0.99
N MET A 178 -10.13 9.16 0.56
CA MET A 178 -8.96 10.00 0.33
C MET A 178 -8.80 10.41 -1.14
N GLY A 179 -9.72 9.97 -2.02
CA GLY A 179 -9.57 10.06 -3.47
C GLY A 179 -8.47 9.13 -3.99
N LEU A 180 -8.20 9.19 -5.30
CA LEU A 180 -7.26 8.28 -5.97
C LEU A 180 -5.86 8.89 -6.20
N SER A 181 -5.54 10.01 -5.56
CA SER A 181 -4.19 10.57 -5.64
C SER A 181 -3.28 9.88 -4.61
N PRO A 182 -2.12 9.32 -5.04
CA PRO A 182 -1.18 8.73 -4.10
C PRO A 182 -0.72 9.73 -3.04
N LEU A 183 -0.73 9.32 -1.79
CA LEU A 183 -0.38 10.15 -0.64
C LEU A 183 1.14 10.17 -0.42
N TYR A 184 1.80 11.10 -1.09
CA TYR A 184 3.24 11.29 -0.99
C TYR A 184 3.59 12.23 0.17
N LEU A 185 3.96 11.67 1.33
CA LEU A 185 4.46 12.45 2.47
C LEU A 185 5.95 12.79 2.35
N ARG A 186 6.68 12.10 1.47
CA ARG A 186 8.07 12.41 1.12
C ARG A 186 8.17 12.89 -0.31
N ARG A 187 9.09 13.81 -0.55
CA ARG A 187 9.48 14.16 -1.92
C ARG A 187 10.26 12.99 -2.54
N PRO A 188 10.12 12.76 -3.85
CA PRO A 188 10.94 11.75 -4.54
C PRO A 188 12.44 12.02 -4.30
N ASP A 189 13.20 10.95 -4.06
CA ASP A 189 14.67 11.01 -3.86
C ASP A 189 15.45 11.27 -5.17
N ALA A 190 14.79 11.80 -6.21
CA ALA A 190 15.41 12.10 -7.49
C ALA A 190 16.29 13.34 -7.34
N GLU A 191 17.60 13.15 -7.29
CA GLU A 191 18.56 14.23 -7.48
C GLU A 191 18.69 14.55 -8.98
N VAL A 192 18.70 15.84 -9.32
CA VAL A 192 19.02 16.25 -10.69
C VAL A 192 20.48 15.84 -10.97
N PRO A 193 20.76 15.00 -11.98
CA PRO A 193 22.12 14.58 -12.27
C PRO A 193 22.98 15.81 -12.54
N THR A 194 24.02 16.02 -11.75
CA THR A 194 24.99 17.11 -11.93
C THR A 194 25.88 16.87 -13.15
N THR A 195 25.92 15.65 -13.65
CA THR A 195 26.65 15.26 -14.86
C THR A 195 25.70 14.68 -15.89
N ARG A 196 25.65 15.26 -17.07
CA ARG A 196 24.91 14.70 -18.20
C ARG A 196 25.54 13.34 -18.58
N LYS A 197 24.86 12.24 -18.30
CA LYS A 197 25.25 10.95 -18.88
C LYS A 197 25.12 11.07 -20.39
N SER A 198 26.24 10.91 -21.11
CA SER A 198 26.21 10.81 -22.56
C SER A 198 25.38 9.59 -22.95
N THR A 199 24.25 9.82 -23.61
CA THR A 199 23.39 8.76 -24.17
C THR A 199 23.92 8.27 -25.53
N LEU A 200 25.01 8.85 -26.03
CA LEU A 200 25.69 8.37 -27.24
C LEU A 200 26.50 7.12 -26.84
N LEU A 201 26.08 5.97 -27.30
CA LEU A 201 26.92 4.79 -27.42
C LEU A 201 28.12 5.19 -28.28
N GLN A 202 29.29 5.46 -27.66
CA GLN A 202 30.52 5.56 -28.42
C GLN A 202 30.76 4.16 -29.02
N PRO A 203 30.79 4.02 -30.37
CA PRO A 203 31.19 2.75 -30.95
C PRO A 203 32.63 2.48 -30.46
N ARG A 204 32.83 1.33 -29.80
CA ARG A 204 34.19 0.83 -29.52
C ARG A 204 34.84 0.62 -30.86
N LEU A 205 35.68 1.55 -31.26
CA LEU A 205 36.62 1.30 -32.32
C LEU A 205 37.53 0.15 -31.87
N ALA A 206 37.45 -0.97 -32.55
CA ALA A 206 38.37 -2.07 -32.34
C ALA A 206 39.82 -1.54 -32.53
N PRO A 207 40.78 -1.89 -31.63
CA PRO A 207 42.15 -1.50 -31.81
C PRO A 207 42.68 -2.10 -33.10
N GLY A 208 43.24 -1.22 -33.93
CA GLY A 208 43.56 -1.39 -35.32
C GLY A 208 44.48 -2.54 -35.66
N LEU A 209 44.23 -3.10 -36.81
CA LEU A 209 45.23 -3.70 -37.69
C LEU A 209 46.15 -2.56 -38.19
N ALA A 210 47.31 -2.42 -37.54
CA ALA A 210 48.43 -1.73 -38.14
C ALA A 210 49.24 -2.77 -38.91
N ARG A 211 49.35 -2.55 -40.21
CA ARG A 211 50.39 -3.16 -41.06
C ARG A 211 51.61 -2.24 -41.03
#